data_995ba24fa36ff1ddc831f3c118ed400b
#
_entry.id   995ba24fa36ff1ddc831f3c118ed400b
#
_cell.length_a   1.000
_cell.length_b   1.000
_cell.length_c   1.000
_cell.angle_alpha   90.00
_cell.angle_beta   90.00
_cell.angle_gamma   90.00
#
_symmetry.space_group_name_H-M   'P 1'
#
loop_
_entity.id
_entity.type
_entity.pdbx_description
1 polymer ?
#
loop_
_entity_poly.entity_id
_entity_poly.type
_entity_poly.pdbx_seq_one_letter_code
_entity_poly.pdbx_strand_id
1 'polypeptide(L)'
;MNNKYSLPKDGGLIAESTPRDIIHRYEKIHTTVYENEYLGVQYVADTIVKAIRTYNELHCSNEVYEEQQPFVLGLTTGRTPLGLYRELVKRHKEGLVSFRNVAVFSLDEFYPIRSTEQQSRNFRIHEDFLNHIDILPENIHIPDGTISEDKVSEYCASYDHSVRKIDLMIIGVGEDGQIGFNEPGSYAKSRTRLVQLTHNTRKIQSGAFFGLDYTPKLAITMGIDTIMRADKIILMAWGEEKAQIIQKVVEGEITTQVPASNLQAHPNIEVVIDELSLIHI
;
A
#
# COMPACT_ATOMS: atom_id res chain seq x y z
N MET A 1 -13.49 11.82 31.83
CA MET A 1 -14.29 10.89 30.98
C MET A 1 -15.38 11.70 30.30
N ASN A 2 -15.12 12.31 29.17
CA ASN A 2 -16.14 12.97 28.35
C ASN A 2 -15.77 12.74 26.90
N ASN A 3 -16.39 11.71 26.31
CA ASN A 3 -16.37 11.46 24.89
C ASN A 3 -17.24 12.54 24.23
N LYS A 4 -16.63 13.52 23.58
CA LYS A 4 -17.34 14.47 22.72
C LYS A 4 -17.25 14.02 21.27
N TYR A 5 -18.16 13.16 20.85
CA TYR A 5 -18.48 13.00 19.43
C TYR A 5 -19.44 14.11 19.04
N SER A 6 -18.99 15.12 18.33
CA SER A 6 -19.85 16.08 17.64
C SER A 6 -19.85 15.76 16.17
N LEU A 7 -20.97 15.32 15.64
CA LEU A 7 -21.20 15.20 14.19
C LEU A 7 -21.31 16.64 13.63
N PRO A 8 -20.55 16.97 12.57
CA PRO A 8 -20.77 18.22 11.85
C PRO A 8 -22.11 18.19 11.15
N LYS A 9 -22.87 19.29 11.20
CA LYS A 9 -24.21 19.42 10.60
C LYS A 9 -24.21 19.49 9.07
N ASP A 10 -23.06 19.39 8.42
CA ASP A 10 -22.89 19.63 6.98
C ASP A 10 -22.31 18.44 6.21
N GLY A 11 -22.63 17.21 6.60
CA GLY A 11 -22.30 16.02 5.82
C GLY A 11 -20.80 15.80 5.54
N GLY A 12 -19.91 16.48 6.25
CA GLY A 12 -18.47 16.37 6.12
C GLY A 12 -17.92 15.16 6.86
N LEU A 13 -17.22 14.33 6.13
CA LEU A 13 -16.43 13.19 6.58
C LEU A 13 -15.28 13.65 7.47
N ILE A 14 -15.42 13.68 8.78
CA ILE A 14 -14.26 13.68 9.69
C ILE A 14 -14.70 13.09 11.03
N ALA A 15 -14.28 11.86 11.30
CA ALA A 15 -14.14 11.42 12.68
C ALA A 15 -12.89 12.13 13.22
N GLU A 16 -13.06 13.14 14.06
CA GLU A 16 -11.94 13.71 14.83
C GLU A 16 -11.53 12.69 15.92
N SER A 17 -10.75 11.68 15.51
CA SER A 17 -9.90 10.98 16.46
C SER A 17 -8.64 11.83 16.60
N THR A 18 -8.57 12.65 17.64
CA THR A 18 -7.33 13.34 17.98
C THR A 18 -6.26 12.29 18.28
N PRO A 19 -5.13 12.30 17.54
CA PRO A 19 -3.96 11.50 17.92
C PRO A 19 -3.58 11.85 19.36
N ARG A 20 -3.19 10.87 20.18
CA ARG A 20 -2.60 11.17 21.49
C ARG A 20 -1.29 11.92 21.26
N ASP A 21 -1.01 12.95 22.07
CA ASP A 21 0.28 13.62 22.12
C ASP A 21 1.34 12.62 22.64
N ILE A 22 1.92 11.87 21.73
CA ILE A 22 3.04 10.98 22.00
C ILE A 22 4.32 11.78 21.83
N ILE A 23 5.30 11.55 22.71
CA ILE A 23 6.59 12.24 22.63
C ILE A 23 7.39 11.70 21.43
N HIS A 24 7.32 12.38 20.30
CA HIS A 24 7.98 12.02 19.03
C HIS A 24 9.47 12.42 19.01
N ARG A 25 10.21 12.13 20.08
CA ARG A 25 11.59 12.62 20.23
C ARG A 25 12.59 12.00 19.26
N TYR A 26 12.35 10.80 18.81
CA TYR A 26 13.28 10.02 17.98
C TYR A 26 12.73 9.69 16.59
N GLU A 27 11.52 10.07 16.33
CA GLU A 27 10.89 9.79 15.03
C GLU A 27 11.58 10.54 13.88
N LYS A 28 11.95 9.80 12.86
CA LYS A 28 12.46 10.30 11.58
C LYS A 28 11.39 10.32 10.50
N ILE A 29 10.25 9.69 10.75
CA ILE A 29 9.05 9.71 9.91
C ILE A 29 7.87 10.10 10.79
N HIS A 30 7.05 11.03 10.31
CA HIS A 30 5.80 11.39 10.99
C HIS A 30 4.93 10.15 11.17
N THR A 31 4.60 9.83 12.43
CA THR A 31 3.81 8.66 12.81
C THR A 31 2.53 9.08 13.51
N THR A 32 1.40 8.64 12.97
CA THR A 32 0.08 8.88 13.56
C THR A 32 -0.43 7.59 14.19
N VAL A 33 -0.77 7.66 15.47
CA VAL A 33 -1.20 6.51 16.27
C VAL A 33 -2.68 6.60 16.57
N TYR A 34 -3.41 5.55 16.24
CA TYR A 34 -4.83 5.44 16.50
C TYR A 34 -5.10 4.39 17.60
N GLU A 35 -6.19 4.56 18.33
CA GLU A 35 -6.58 3.62 19.39
C GLU A 35 -6.68 2.16 18.89
N ASN A 36 -7.08 1.98 17.63
CA ASN A 36 -7.21 0.66 17.01
C ASN A 36 -7.12 0.74 15.47
N GLU A 37 -6.95 -0.44 14.82
CA GLU A 37 -6.93 -0.57 13.37
C GLU A 37 -8.12 0.13 12.69
N TYR A 38 -9.34 0.00 13.25
CA TYR A 38 -10.54 0.57 12.64
C TYR A 38 -10.43 2.08 12.44
N LEU A 39 -9.98 2.82 13.46
CA LEU A 39 -9.82 4.29 13.38
C LEU A 39 -8.70 4.69 12.41
N GLY A 40 -7.58 3.95 12.41
CA GLY A 40 -6.51 4.16 11.45
C GLY A 40 -6.97 3.92 10.01
N VAL A 41 -7.75 2.87 9.77
CA VAL A 41 -8.37 2.57 8.47
C VAL A 41 -9.31 3.68 8.02
N GLN A 42 -10.15 4.21 8.93
CA GLN A 42 -11.03 5.35 8.61
C GLN A 42 -10.24 6.56 8.15
N TYR A 43 -9.17 6.91 8.86
CA TYR A 43 -8.30 8.03 8.51
C TYR A 43 -7.64 7.85 7.13
N VAL A 44 -7.08 6.66 6.86
CA VAL A 44 -6.45 6.39 5.55
C VAL A 44 -7.49 6.43 4.43
N ALA A 45 -8.68 5.87 4.66
CA ALA A 45 -9.78 5.93 3.69
C ALA A 45 -10.24 7.37 3.43
N ASP A 46 -10.35 8.22 4.47
CA ASP A 46 -10.66 9.65 4.33
C ASP A 46 -9.60 10.37 3.50
N THR A 47 -8.33 10.06 3.76
CA THR A 47 -7.20 10.63 3.02
C THR A 47 -7.26 10.27 1.54
N ILE A 48 -7.54 9.00 1.20
CA ILE A 48 -7.67 8.54 -0.20
C ILE A 48 -8.86 9.22 -0.88
N VAL A 49 -10.04 9.20 -0.24
CA VAL A 49 -11.26 9.82 -0.81
C VAL A 49 -11.06 11.31 -1.05
N LYS A 50 -10.46 12.01 -0.09
CA LYS A 50 -10.16 13.45 -0.23
C LYS A 50 -9.17 13.70 -1.37
N ALA A 51 -8.11 12.88 -1.48
CA ALA A 51 -7.11 13.04 -2.53
C ALA A 51 -7.74 12.84 -3.93
N ILE A 52 -8.54 11.77 -4.13
CA ILE A 52 -9.23 11.51 -5.39
C ILE A 52 -10.20 12.66 -5.74
N ARG A 53 -10.98 13.14 -4.77
CA ARG A 53 -11.92 14.24 -4.99
C ARG A 53 -11.21 15.53 -5.38
N THR A 54 -10.18 15.91 -4.61
CA THR A 54 -9.40 17.12 -4.90
C THR A 54 -8.74 17.02 -6.28
N TYR A 55 -8.19 15.86 -6.64
CA TYR A 55 -7.62 15.64 -7.97
C TYR A 55 -8.66 15.84 -9.07
N ASN A 56 -9.84 15.25 -8.92
CA ASN A 56 -10.92 15.36 -9.88
C ASN A 56 -11.44 16.82 -10.00
N GLU A 57 -11.57 17.55 -8.90
CA GLU A 57 -11.96 18.96 -8.90
C GLU A 57 -10.96 19.84 -9.66
N LEU A 58 -9.66 19.55 -9.55
CA LEU A 58 -8.61 20.32 -10.19
C LEU A 58 -8.43 19.99 -11.68
N HIS A 59 -8.66 18.72 -12.05
CA HIS A 59 -8.30 18.22 -13.39
C HIS A 59 -9.52 17.87 -14.26
N CYS A 60 -10.72 17.69 -13.68
CA CYS A 60 -11.93 17.29 -14.41
C CYS A 60 -12.96 18.41 -14.63
N SER A 61 -12.54 19.68 -14.53
CA SER A 61 -13.44 20.84 -14.65
C SER A 61 -13.90 21.16 -16.07
N ASN A 62 -13.39 20.49 -17.11
CA ASN A 62 -13.77 20.69 -18.52
C ASN A 62 -14.30 19.41 -19.14
N GLU A 63 -15.32 19.54 -19.98
CA GLU A 63 -16.19 18.49 -20.55
C GLU A 63 -15.52 17.42 -21.45
N VAL A 64 -14.19 17.40 -21.56
CA VAL A 64 -13.47 16.45 -22.43
C VAL A 64 -12.69 15.46 -21.57
N TYR A 65 -13.31 14.34 -21.24
CA TYR A 65 -12.72 13.26 -20.42
C TYR A 65 -11.59 12.46 -21.10
N GLU A 66 -11.41 12.61 -22.42
CA GLU A 66 -10.54 11.71 -23.20
C GLU A 66 -9.03 12.04 -23.12
N GLU A 67 -8.62 13.18 -22.55
CA GLU A 67 -7.20 13.56 -22.42
C GLU A 67 -6.71 13.67 -20.96
N GLN A 68 -7.55 13.37 -19.99
CA GLN A 68 -7.20 13.56 -18.59
C GLN A 68 -6.45 12.35 -18.04
N GLN A 69 -5.29 12.60 -17.44
CA GLN A 69 -4.56 11.55 -16.74
C GLN A 69 -5.35 11.14 -15.48
N PRO A 70 -5.52 9.84 -15.20
CA PRO A 70 -6.20 9.41 -13.97
C PRO A 70 -5.34 9.70 -12.73
N PHE A 71 -6.00 9.82 -11.56
CA PHE A 71 -5.31 9.78 -10.26
C PHE A 71 -4.65 8.41 -10.08
N VAL A 72 -3.36 8.37 -9.82
CA VAL A 72 -2.60 7.12 -9.74
C VAL A 72 -2.45 6.67 -8.29
N LEU A 73 -3.07 5.55 -7.96
CA LEU A 73 -3.06 4.92 -6.64
C LEU A 73 -2.18 3.66 -6.65
N GLY A 74 -1.08 3.68 -5.90
CA GLY A 74 -0.27 2.51 -5.65
C GLY A 74 -0.83 1.69 -4.50
N LEU A 75 -0.99 0.38 -4.68
CA LEU A 75 -1.61 -0.51 -3.70
C LEU A 75 -0.78 -1.77 -3.46
N THR A 76 -0.93 -2.34 -2.28
CA THR A 76 -0.39 -3.65 -1.90
C THR A 76 -1.50 -4.62 -1.57
N THR A 77 -1.18 -5.90 -1.50
CA THR A 77 -2.09 -6.94 -1.02
C THR A 77 -1.64 -7.45 0.35
N GLY A 78 -2.42 -8.33 0.94
CA GLY A 78 -2.11 -8.92 2.24
C GLY A 78 -3.15 -8.57 3.30
N ARG A 79 -2.87 -8.88 4.57
CA ARG A 79 -3.83 -8.67 5.67
C ARG A 79 -4.02 -7.19 6.03
N THR A 80 -2.95 -6.42 6.03
CA THR A 80 -2.95 -5.02 6.45
C THR A 80 -3.96 -4.14 5.69
N PRO A 81 -4.09 -4.19 4.34
CA PRO A 81 -5.02 -3.34 3.61
C PRO A 81 -6.47 -3.85 3.55
N LEU A 82 -6.78 -5.05 4.06
CA LEU A 82 -8.14 -5.61 3.92
C LEU A 82 -9.22 -4.73 4.55
N GLY A 83 -8.97 -4.18 5.74
CA GLY A 83 -9.88 -3.24 6.40
C GLY A 83 -10.11 -2.00 5.55
N LEU A 84 -9.04 -1.44 4.98
CA LEU A 84 -9.08 -0.29 4.11
C LEU A 84 -9.89 -0.57 2.83
N TYR A 85 -9.69 -1.70 2.18
CA TYR A 85 -10.43 -2.06 0.97
C TYR A 85 -11.92 -2.18 1.22
N ARG A 86 -12.30 -2.83 2.32
CA ARG A 86 -13.73 -2.93 2.72
C ARG A 86 -14.34 -1.55 2.97
N GLU A 87 -13.62 -0.65 3.63
CA GLU A 87 -14.10 0.70 3.90
C GLU A 87 -14.22 1.53 2.61
N LEU A 88 -13.25 1.45 1.69
CA LEU A 88 -13.31 2.13 0.39
C LEU A 88 -14.47 1.62 -0.47
N VAL A 89 -14.72 0.30 -0.49
CA VAL A 89 -15.88 -0.31 -1.17
C VAL A 89 -17.20 0.20 -0.58
N LYS A 90 -17.28 0.28 0.76
CA LYS A 90 -18.46 0.84 1.44
C LYS A 90 -18.68 2.29 1.01
N ARG A 91 -17.66 3.14 1.06
CA ARG A 91 -17.75 4.55 0.66
C ARG A 91 -18.12 4.73 -0.81
N HIS A 92 -17.61 3.86 -1.68
CA HIS A 92 -18.02 3.84 -3.08
C HIS A 92 -19.51 3.52 -3.23
N LYS A 93 -20.01 2.48 -2.56
CA LYS A 93 -21.44 2.11 -2.57
C LYS A 93 -22.36 3.19 -1.99
N GLU A 94 -21.85 3.97 -1.04
CA GLU A 94 -22.53 5.13 -0.46
C GLU A 94 -22.47 6.38 -1.36
N GLY A 95 -21.80 6.30 -2.53
CA GLY A 95 -21.65 7.41 -3.47
C GLY A 95 -20.66 8.49 -3.02
N LEU A 96 -19.83 8.21 -2.01
CA LEU A 96 -18.87 9.16 -1.46
C LEU A 96 -17.61 9.28 -2.31
N VAL A 97 -17.30 8.30 -3.14
CA VAL A 97 -16.15 8.29 -4.06
C VAL A 97 -16.46 7.46 -5.30
N SER A 98 -15.96 7.91 -6.45
CA SER A 98 -15.89 7.15 -7.71
C SER A 98 -14.42 6.87 -8.03
N PHE A 99 -14.13 5.67 -8.47
CA PHE A 99 -12.80 5.25 -8.92
C PHE A 99 -12.68 5.25 -10.45
N ARG A 100 -13.67 5.77 -11.16
CA ARG A 100 -13.68 5.79 -12.63
C ARG A 100 -12.48 6.54 -13.23
N ASN A 101 -12.01 7.60 -12.57
CA ASN A 101 -10.83 8.37 -12.95
C ASN A 101 -9.62 8.04 -12.06
N VAL A 102 -9.48 6.78 -11.67
CA VAL A 102 -8.34 6.29 -10.88
C VAL A 102 -7.64 5.20 -11.66
N ALA A 103 -6.30 5.22 -11.68
CA ALA A 103 -5.48 4.10 -12.12
C ALA A 103 -4.82 3.45 -10.90
N VAL A 104 -4.84 2.13 -10.85
CA VAL A 104 -4.24 1.35 -9.77
C VAL A 104 -2.97 0.65 -10.28
N PHE A 105 -1.87 0.81 -9.52
CA PHE A 105 -0.65 0.03 -9.71
C PHE A 105 -0.41 -0.84 -8.46
N SER A 106 -0.36 -2.17 -8.66
CA SER A 106 -0.01 -3.11 -7.59
C SER A 106 1.50 -3.26 -7.44
N LEU A 107 1.97 -3.38 -6.18
CA LEU A 107 3.39 -3.48 -5.87
C LEU A 107 4.06 -4.73 -6.40
N ASP A 108 3.37 -5.86 -6.37
CA ASP A 108 4.02 -7.16 -6.55
C ASP A 108 3.08 -8.26 -7.04
N GLU A 109 3.69 -9.35 -7.52
CA GLU A 109 3.03 -10.61 -7.82
C GLU A 109 4.00 -11.78 -7.64
N PHE A 110 3.52 -12.95 -7.23
CA PHE A 110 4.30 -14.19 -7.24
C PHE A 110 4.68 -14.62 -8.67
N TYR A 111 5.78 -15.35 -8.79
CA TYR A 111 6.25 -15.83 -10.08
C TYR A 111 6.84 -17.25 -10.00
N PRO A 112 6.44 -18.18 -10.93
CA PRO A 112 5.31 -18.03 -11.83
C PRO A 112 3.97 -18.24 -11.12
N ILE A 113 2.93 -17.53 -11.56
CA ILE A 113 1.55 -17.73 -11.10
C ILE A 113 0.55 -17.15 -12.11
N ARG A 114 -0.63 -17.77 -12.22
CA ARG A 114 -1.71 -17.24 -13.06
C ARG A 114 -2.59 -16.30 -12.25
N SER A 115 -3.11 -15.26 -12.87
CA SER A 115 -4.05 -14.32 -12.25
C SER A 115 -5.35 -14.95 -11.75
N THR A 116 -5.68 -16.16 -12.22
CA THR A 116 -6.86 -16.93 -11.81
C THR A 116 -6.63 -17.81 -10.58
N GLU A 117 -5.40 -17.94 -10.12
CA GLU A 117 -5.06 -18.71 -8.92
C GLU A 117 -5.37 -17.89 -7.66
N GLN A 118 -6.09 -18.47 -6.69
CA GLN A 118 -6.56 -17.77 -5.49
C GLN A 118 -5.42 -17.16 -4.63
N GLN A 119 -4.19 -17.62 -4.81
CA GLN A 119 -2.99 -17.14 -4.11
C GLN A 119 -2.33 -15.96 -4.84
N SER A 120 -2.66 -15.73 -6.12
CA SER A 120 -2.16 -14.61 -6.89
C SER A 120 -2.55 -13.27 -6.24
N ARG A 121 -1.65 -12.31 -6.26
CA ARG A 121 -1.93 -10.93 -5.82
C ARG A 121 -3.00 -10.30 -6.70
N ASN A 122 -2.96 -10.59 -8.00
CA ASN A 122 -3.98 -10.17 -8.96
C ASN A 122 -5.37 -10.68 -8.55
N PHE A 123 -5.51 -12.00 -8.29
CA PHE A 123 -6.78 -12.56 -7.82
C PHE A 123 -7.26 -11.87 -6.55
N ARG A 124 -6.37 -11.74 -5.55
CA ARG A 124 -6.72 -11.20 -4.24
C ARG A 124 -7.19 -9.76 -4.30
N ILE A 125 -6.49 -8.89 -5.02
CA ILE A 125 -6.89 -7.46 -5.07
C ILE A 125 -8.20 -7.27 -5.84
N HIS A 126 -8.49 -8.13 -6.82
CA HIS A 126 -9.78 -8.13 -7.50
C HIS A 126 -10.91 -8.55 -6.56
N GLU A 127 -10.75 -9.67 -5.84
CA GLU A 127 -11.76 -10.16 -4.90
C GLU A 127 -11.97 -9.23 -3.71
N ASP A 128 -10.90 -8.67 -3.18
CA ASP A 128 -10.98 -7.85 -1.97
C ASP A 128 -11.40 -6.38 -2.27
N PHE A 129 -11.22 -5.89 -3.53
CA PHE A 129 -11.42 -4.47 -3.84
C PHE A 129 -11.93 -4.18 -5.26
N LEU A 130 -11.15 -4.51 -6.31
CA LEU A 130 -11.35 -3.94 -7.64
C LEU A 130 -12.67 -4.37 -8.30
N ASN A 131 -13.16 -5.59 -8.02
CA ASN A 131 -14.46 -6.07 -8.52
C ASN A 131 -15.67 -5.35 -7.90
N HIS A 132 -15.46 -4.54 -6.88
CA HIS A 132 -16.52 -3.92 -6.09
C HIS A 132 -16.65 -2.41 -6.29
N ILE A 133 -15.86 -1.83 -7.20
CA ILE A 133 -15.78 -0.40 -7.49
C ILE A 133 -15.90 -0.15 -9.00
N ASP A 134 -16.06 1.11 -9.39
CA ASP A 134 -16.29 1.53 -10.78
C ASP A 134 -15.00 1.86 -11.56
N ILE A 135 -13.86 1.28 -11.16
CA ILE A 135 -12.57 1.45 -11.86
C ILE A 135 -12.66 0.88 -13.28
N LEU A 136 -12.03 1.56 -14.25
CA LEU A 136 -11.97 1.09 -15.63
C LEU A 136 -10.91 -0.02 -15.76
N PRO A 137 -11.20 -1.13 -16.48
CA PRO A 137 -10.25 -2.24 -16.62
C PRO A 137 -8.88 -1.84 -17.17
N GLU A 138 -8.83 -0.88 -18.10
CA GLU A 138 -7.61 -0.35 -18.68
C GLU A 138 -6.73 0.42 -17.69
N ASN A 139 -7.29 0.84 -16.56
CA ASN A 139 -6.60 1.55 -15.48
C ASN A 139 -6.08 0.61 -14.37
N ILE A 140 -6.20 -0.71 -14.54
CA ILE A 140 -5.71 -1.69 -13.58
C ILE A 140 -4.38 -2.26 -14.06
N HIS A 141 -3.32 -1.97 -13.30
CA HIS A 141 -1.96 -2.42 -13.61
C HIS A 141 -1.44 -3.29 -12.46
N ILE A 142 -1.31 -4.58 -12.72
CA ILE A 142 -0.81 -5.58 -11.77
C ILE A 142 0.28 -6.37 -12.49
N PRO A 143 1.42 -6.69 -11.84
CA PRO A 143 2.46 -7.47 -12.49
C PRO A 143 1.93 -8.81 -12.97
N ASP A 144 2.31 -9.22 -14.19
CA ASP A 144 1.89 -10.49 -14.79
C ASP A 144 2.86 -11.61 -14.39
N GLY A 145 2.39 -12.52 -13.53
CA GLY A 145 3.14 -13.70 -13.09
C GLY A 145 3.28 -14.79 -14.13
N THR A 146 2.77 -14.62 -15.37
CA THR A 146 2.82 -15.63 -16.45
C THR A 146 3.85 -15.31 -17.53
N ILE A 147 4.53 -14.18 -17.44
CA ILE A 147 5.56 -13.77 -18.41
C ILE A 147 6.65 -14.85 -18.48
N SER A 148 7.07 -15.20 -19.68
CA SER A 148 8.15 -16.18 -19.86
C SER A 148 9.47 -15.68 -19.27
N GLU A 149 10.29 -16.60 -18.77
CA GLU A 149 11.52 -16.30 -18.05
C GLU A 149 12.51 -15.45 -18.87
N ASP A 150 12.59 -15.68 -20.17
CA ASP A 150 13.43 -14.92 -21.11
C ASP A 150 12.98 -13.47 -21.30
N LYS A 151 11.70 -13.15 -21.03
CA LYS A 151 11.11 -11.80 -21.19
C LYS A 151 10.87 -11.06 -19.88
N VAL A 152 10.98 -11.73 -18.74
CA VAL A 152 10.60 -11.14 -17.45
C VAL A 152 11.39 -9.87 -17.11
N SER A 153 12.66 -9.80 -17.51
CA SER A 153 13.49 -8.62 -17.27
C SER A 153 13.02 -7.40 -18.07
N GLU A 154 12.71 -7.61 -19.37
CA GLU A 154 12.15 -6.55 -20.24
C GLU A 154 10.77 -6.12 -19.76
N TYR A 155 9.93 -7.09 -19.37
CA TYR A 155 8.62 -6.82 -18.80
C TYR A 155 8.72 -5.97 -17.52
N CYS A 156 9.59 -6.33 -16.58
CA CYS A 156 9.81 -5.55 -15.36
C CYS A 156 10.25 -4.09 -15.65
N ALA A 157 11.13 -3.91 -16.63
CA ALA A 157 11.55 -2.58 -17.06
C ALA A 157 10.40 -1.79 -17.70
N SER A 158 9.55 -2.44 -18.50
CA SER A 158 8.36 -1.85 -19.09
C SER A 158 7.32 -1.47 -18.03
N TYR A 159 7.06 -2.38 -17.07
CA TYR A 159 6.17 -2.11 -15.94
C TYR A 159 6.66 -0.91 -15.13
N ASP A 160 7.94 -0.89 -14.78
CA ASP A 160 8.55 0.23 -14.06
C ASP A 160 8.47 1.56 -14.83
N HIS A 161 8.59 1.51 -16.16
CA HIS A 161 8.43 2.68 -17.01
C HIS A 161 6.97 3.16 -17.10
N SER A 162 6.00 2.25 -17.06
CA SER A 162 4.57 2.61 -17.06
C SER A 162 4.14 3.32 -15.77
N VAL A 163 4.84 3.06 -14.66
CA VAL A 163 4.70 3.80 -13.41
C VAL A 163 5.38 5.16 -13.53
N ARG A 164 4.78 6.08 -14.27
CA ARG A 164 5.36 7.43 -14.47
C ARG A 164 5.36 8.25 -13.19
N LYS A 165 4.22 8.22 -12.48
CA LYS A 165 3.95 8.94 -11.26
C LYS A 165 2.94 8.15 -10.45
N ILE A 166 3.09 8.14 -9.15
CA ILE A 166 2.07 7.64 -8.22
C ILE A 166 1.68 8.83 -7.33
N ASP A 167 0.41 9.24 -7.37
CA ASP A 167 -0.05 10.37 -6.56
C ASP A 167 -0.14 9.99 -5.09
N LEU A 168 -0.56 8.76 -4.80
CA LEU A 168 -0.62 8.22 -3.45
C LEU A 168 -0.28 6.73 -3.45
N MET A 169 0.71 6.35 -2.65
CA MET A 169 1.13 4.97 -2.44
C MET A 169 0.68 4.49 -1.07
N ILE A 170 -0.06 3.39 -1.01
CA ILE A 170 -0.45 2.71 0.23
C ILE A 170 0.34 1.41 0.34
N ILE A 171 1.11 1.28 1.40
CA ILE A 171 1.96 0.10 1.64
C ILE A 171 1.81 -0.43 3.06
N GLY A 172 2.13 -1.70 3.24
CA GLY A 172 2.35 -2.33 4.54
C GLY A 172 3.83 -2.68 4.71
N VAL A 173 4.20 -3.16 5.88
CA VAL A 173 5.56 -3.64 6.20
C VAL A 173 5.54 -5.08 6.69
N GLY A 174 6.47 -5.90 6.19
CA GLY A 174 6.71 -7.24 6.70
C GLY A 174 7.43 -7.23 8.06
N GLU A 175 7.44 -8.37 8.76
CA GLU A 175 8.06 -8.50 10.09
C GLU A 175 9.58 -8.27 10.07
N ASP A 176 10.22 -8.47 8.92
CA ASP A 176 11.64 -8.23 8.68
C ASP A 176 11.94 -6.87 8.02
N GLY A 177 10.94 -5.99 7.93
CA GLY A 177 11.08 -4.65 7.34
C GLY A 177 10.96 -4.61 5.83
N GLN A 178 10.52 -5.67 5.19
CA GLN A 178 10.27 -5.68 3.75
C GLN A 178 9.05 -4.82 3.36
N ILE A 179 9.12 -4.20 2.20
CA ILE A 179 8.02 -3.52 1.51
C ILE A 179 7.80 -4.15 0.13
N GLY A 180 6.58 -4.68 -0.13
CA GLY A 180 6.38 -5.65 -1.21
C GLY A 180 7.30 -6.86 -0.99
N PHE A 181 7.99 -7.31 -2.02
CA PHE A 181 9.06 -8.31 -1.90
C PHE A 181 10.47 -7.71 -1.94
N ASN A 182 10.62 -6.45 -1.54
CA ASN A 182 11.94 -5.89 -1.24
C ASN A 182 12.36 -6.38 0.16
N GLU A 183 12.93 -7.58 0.22
CA GLU A 183 13.41 -8.25 1.42
C GLU A 183 14.76 -7.69 1.92
N PRO A 184 15.20 -8.01 3.17
CA PRO A 184 16.51 -7.64 3.67
C PRO A 184 17.63 -7.89 2.65
N GLY A 185 18.48 -6.88 2.43
CA GLY A 185 19.51 -6.85 1.38
C GLY A 185 19.11 -6.09 0.12
N SER A 186 17.84 -5.63 0.02
CA SER A 186 17.40 -4.81 -1.12
C SER A 186 18.02 -3.41 -1.08
N TYR A 187 18.48 -2.93 -2.24
CA TYR A 187 19.13 -1.62 -2.37
C TYR A 187 18.12 -0.50 -2.60
N ALA A 188 18.39 0.68 -2.04
CA ALA A 188 17.56 1.88 -2.21
C ALA A 188 17.30 2.26 -3.68
N LYS A 189 18.24 1.98 -4.58
CA LYS A 189 18.11 2.28 -6.03
C LYS A 189 17.53 1.12 -6.85
N SER A 190 16.98 0.09 -6.18
CA SER A 190 16.33 -1.01 -6.89
C SER A 190 15.08 -0.54 -7.63
N ARG A 191 14.95 -1.04 -8.88
CA ARG A 191 13.79 -0.84 -9.75
C ARG A 191 12.91 -2.09 -9.73
N THR A 192 11.80 -2.05 -10.44
CA THR A 192 10.94 -3.22 -10.62
C THR A 192 11.73 -4.38 -11.22
N ARG A 193 11.63 -5.54 -10.59
CA ARG A 193 12.46 -6.69 -10.94
C ARG A 193 11.90 -8.01 -10.46
N LEU A 194 12.36 -9.10 -11.06
CA LEU A 194 12.22 -10.45 -10.51
C LEU A 194 13.17 -10.60 -9.31
N VAL A 195 12.67 -11.14 -8.21
CA VAL A 195 13.42 -11.41 -6.99
C VAL A 195 13.26 -12.85 -6.55
N GLN A 196 14.29 -13.40 -5.89
CA GLN A 196 14.20 -14.67 -5.20
C GLN A 196 13.68 -14.43 -3.78
N LEU A 197 12.62 -15.17 -3.40
CA LEU A 197 12.04 -15.10 -2.06
C LEU A 197 12.88 -15.86 -1.05
N THR A 198 13.09 -15.26 0.11
CA THR A 198 13.77 -15.93 1.24
C THR A 198 12.96 -17.12 1.75
N HIS A 199 13.63 -18.04 2.43
CA HIS A 199 12.95 -19.16 3.08
C HIS A 199 11.89 -18.68 4.08
N ASN A 200 12.18 -17.60 4.83
CA ASN A 200 11.26 -17.03 5.80
C ASN A 200 9.97 -16.52 5.15
N THR A 201 10.08 -15.71 4.10
CA THR A 201 8.92 -15.22 3.33
C THR A 201 8.09 -16.37 2.77
N ARG A 202 8.74 -17.37 2.17
CA ARG A 202 8.05 -18.56 1.67
C ARG A 202 7.34 -19.33 2.79
N LYS A 203 7.96 -19.48 3.97
CA LYS A 203 7.34 -20.11 5.15
C LYS A 203 6.10 -19.34 5.61
N ILE A 204 6.17 -18.02 5.71
CA ILE A 204 5.01 -17.17 6.09
C ILE A 204 3.87 -17.32 5.08
N GLN A 205 4.18 -17.38 3.78
CA GLN A 205 3.18 -17.50 2.71
C GLN A 205 2.67 -18.95 2.52
N SER A 206 3.35 -19.96 3.05
CA SER A 206 3.11 -21.37 2.73
C SER A 206 1.72 -21.87 3.06
N GLY A 207 1.04 -21.27 4.06
CA GLY A 207 -0.34 -21.61 4.39
C GLY A 207 -1.33 -21.36 3.25
N ALA A 208 -1.09 -20.31 2.46
CA ALA A 208 -1.92 -20.01 1.29
C ALA A 208 -1.64 -20.95 0.09
N PHE A 209 -0.46 -21.57 0.04
CA PHE A 209 -0.01 -22.43 -1.05
C PHE A 209 -0.04 -23.92 -0.73
N PHE A 210 -0.74 -24.32 0.35
CA PHE A 210 -0.82 -25.72 0.78
C PHE A 210 0.53 -26.36 1.16
N GLY A 211 1.52 -25.55 1.49
CA GLY A 211 2.84 -25.98 1.94
C GLY A 211 4.00 -25.24 1.29
N LEU A 212 5.16 -25.33 1.92
CA LEU A 212 6.39 -24.63 1.50
C LEU A 212 6.86 -25.02 0.09
N ASP A 213 6.69 -26.31 -0.26
CA ASP A 213 7.14 -26.84 -1.55
C ASP A 213 6.33 -26.28 -2.72
N TYR A 214 5.08 -25.92 -2.49
CA TYR A 214 4.19 -25.32 -3.48
C TYR A 214 4.26 -23.78 -3.50
N THR A 215 4.93 -23.17 -2.52
CA THR A 215 5.10 -21.73 -2.48
C THR A 215 6.11 -21.28 -3.52
N PRO A 216 5.78 -20.33 -4.41
CA PRO A 216 6.70 -19.82 -5.41
C PRO A 216 8.04 -19.40 -4.79
N LYS A 217 9.12 -19.61 -5.56
CA LYS A 217 10.48 -19.23 -5.14
C LYS A 217 10.85 -17.82 -5.58
N LEU A 218 10.08 -17.28 -6.51
CA LEU A 218 10.33 -16.00 -7.15
C LEU A 218 9.09 -15.12 -7.05
N ALA A 219 9.30 -13.82 -7.22
CA ALA A 219 8.25 -12.82 -7.33
C ALA A 219 8.72 -11.63 -8.18
N ILE A 220 7.77 -10.93 -8.80
CA ILE A 220 8.01 -9.61 -9.41
C ILE A 220 7.62 -8.57 -8.37
N THR A 221 8.47 -7.58 -8.13
CA THR A 221 8.17 -6.50 -7.16
C THR A 221 8.66 -5.14 -7.66
N MET A 222 7.85 -4.10 -7.43
CA MET A 222 8.35 -2.72 -7.54
C MET A 222 9.56 -2.57 -6.65
N GLY A 223 10.62 -1.94 -7.17
CA GLY A 223 11.80 -1.63 -6.37
C GLY A 223 11.59 -0.44 -5.44
N ILE A 224 12.49 -0.28 -4.49
CA ILE A 224 12.45 0.83 -3.52
C ILE A 224 12.49 2.18 -4.24
N ASP A 225 13.36 2.34 -5.26
CA ASP A 225 13.44 3.58 -6.06
C ASP A 225 12.12 3.90 -6.79
N THR A 226 11.40 2.88 -7.24
CA THR A 226 10.08 3.05 -7.88
C THR A 226 9.04 3.53 -6.89
N ILE A 227 8.99 2.91 -5.71
CA ILE A 227 8.09 3.29 -4.61
C ILE A 227 8.37 4.72 -4.13
N MET A 228 9.64 5.08 -3.98
CA MET A 228 10.10 6.39 -3.50
C MET A 228 9.80 7.56 -4.47
N ARG A 229 9.33 7.29 -5.68
CA ARG A 229 8.88 8.32 -6.63
C ARG A 229 7.42 8.72 -6.46
N ALA A 230 6.68 8.12 -5.54
CA ALA A 230 5.33 8.54 -5.22
C ALA A 230 5.31 9.97 -4.65
N ASP A 231 4.24 10.74 -4.91
CA ASP A 231 4.10 12.08 -4.34
C ASP A 231 3.81 12.04 -2.84
N LYS A 232 3.03 11.05 -2.40
CA LYS A 232 2.77 10.76 -1.00
C LYS A 232 2.81 9.24 -0.78
N ILE A 233 3.37 8.83 0.36
CA ILE A 233 3.35 7.44 0.82
C ILE A 233 2.65 7.37 2.17
N ILE A 234 1.79 6.38 2.36
CA ILE A 234 1.24 5.99 3.65
C ILE A 234 1.65 4.55 3.93
N LEU A 235 2.44 4.36 4.98
CA LEU A 235 2.77 3.05 5.52
C LEU A 235 1.77 2.71 6.62
N MET A 236 1.06 1.59 6.47
CA MET A 236 0.12 1.09 7.48
C MET A 236 0.70 -0.12 8.20
N ALA A 237 0.53 -0.19 9.51
CA ALA A 237 0.85 -1.38 10.29
C ALA A 237 -0.09 -1.52 11.49
N TRP A 238 -0.57 -2.74 11.72
CA TRP A 238 -1.53 -3.06 12.77
C TRP A 238 -1.07 -4.23 13.62
N GLY A 239 -1.26 -4.13 14.93
CA GLY A 239 -1.02 -5.19 15.89
C GLY A 239 0.38 -5.22 16.50
N GLU A 240 0.49 -5.89 17.64
CA GLU A 240 1.70 -5.96 18.46
C GLU A 240 2.90 -6.56 17.72
N GLU A 241 2.65 -7.50 16.81
CA GLU A 241 3.69 -8.12 15.99
C GLU A 241 4.44 -7.11 15.08
N LYS A 242 3.92 -5.90 14.90
CA LYS A 242 4.55 -4.84 14.11
C LYS A 242 5.40 -3.87 14.93
N ALA A 243 5.25 -3.84 16.25
CA ALA A 243 5.88 -2.84 17.11
C ALA A 243 7.40 -2.76 16.92
N GLN A 244 8.11 -3.88 16.97
CA GLN A 244 9.58 -3.89 16.84
C GLN A 244 10.06 -3.42 15.46
N ILE A 245 9.35 -3.81 14.39
CA ILE A 245 9.76 -3.41 13.06
C ILE A 245 9.41 -1.96 12.77
N ILE A 246 8.28 -1.46 13.26
CA ILE A 246 7.91 -0.04 13.15
C ILE A 246 8.94 0.83 13.86
N GLN A 247 9.37 0.47 15.06
CA GLN A 247 10.46 1.19 15.75
C GLN A 247 11.72 1.30 14.88
N LYS A 248 12.16 0.17 14.28
CA LYS A 248 13.33 0.17 13.39
C LYS A 248 13.13 1.03 12.13
N VAL A 249 11.93 1.06 11.59
CA VAL A 249 11.59 1.85 10.39
C VAL A 249 11.54 3.33 10.71
N VAL A 250 10.94 3.72 11.84
CA VAL A 250 10.65 5.11 12.18
C VAL A 250 11.84 5.78 12.88
N GLU A 251 12.53 5.07 13.79
CA GLU A 251 13.59 5.62 14.64
C GLU A 251 14.99 5.12 14.28
N GLY A 252 15.09 3.92 13.68
CA GLY A 252 16.34 3.26 13.35
C GLY A 252 17.15 3.99 12.27
N GLU A 253 18.32 3.47 11.93
CA GLU A 253 19.11 3.96 10.81
C GLU A 253 18.59 3.40 9.48
N ILE A 254 18.82 4.16 8.39
CA ILE A 254 18.55 3.66 7.04
C ILE A 254 19.53 2.53 6.73
N THR A 255 19.02 1.34 6.47
CA THR A 255 19.83 0.16 6.21
C THR A 255 19.15 -0.80 5.24
N THR A 256 19.93 -1.52 4.47
CA THR A 256 19.42 -2.59 3.60
C THR A 256 18.84 -3.78 4.38
N GLN A 257 19.19 -3.93 5.67
CA GLN A 257 18.63 -4.99 6.53
C GLN A 257 17.19 -4.70 6.97
N VAL A 258 16.74 -3.45 6.86
CA VAL A 258 15.36 -3.01 7.08
C VAL A 258 14.95 -2.17 5.87
N PRO A 259 14.55 -2.77 4.75
CA PRO A 259 14.28 -2.04 3.50
C PRO A 259 13.32 -0.88 3.64
N ALA A 260 12.28 -1.01 4.49
CA ALA A 260 11.33 0.05 4.79
C ALA A 260 11.99 1.29 5.45
N SER A 261 13.17 1.17 6.07
CA SER A 261 13.89 2.32 6.64
C SER A 261 14.28 3.37 5.58
N ASN A 262 14.37 2.98 4.29
CA ASN A 262 14.61 3.92 3.19
C ASN A 262 13.50 4.96 3.06
N LEU A 263 12.29 4.67 3.55
CA LEU A 263 11.17 5.60 3.55
C LEU A 263 11.45 6.88 4.36
N GLN A 264 12.38 6.84 5.32
CA GLN A 264 12.83 8.04 6.05
C GLN A 264 13.37 9.15 5.12
N ALA A 265 13.85 8.80 3.94
CA ALA A 265 14.34 9.77 2.96
C ALA A 265 13.23 10.35 2.06
N HIS A 266 11.98 9.89 2.20
CA HIS A 266 10.87 10.40 1.40
C HIS A 266 10.30 11.69 1.99
N PRO A 267 10.12 12.78 1.18
CA PRO A 267 9.71 14.08 1.70
C PRO A 267 8.26 14.13 2.21
N ASN A 268 7.42 13.19 1.79
CA ASN A 268 5.99 13.17 2.10
C ASN A 268 5.53 11.74 2.42
N ILE A 269 6.04 11.22 3.53
CA ILE A 269 5.69 9.90 4.08
C ILE A 269 4.97 10.07 5.42
N GLU A 270 3.98 9.25 5.65
CA GLU A 270 3.27 9.13 6.92
C GLU A 270 3.16 7.66 7.32
N VAL A 271 3.44 7.36 8.57
CA VAL A 271 3.23 6.03 9.16
C VAL A 271 1.94 6.09 9.99
N VAL A 272 1.00 5.19 9.68
CA VAL A 272 -0.29 5.08 10.38
C VAL A 272 -0.34 3.73 11.09
N ILE A 273 -0.45 3.75 12.41
CA ILE A 273 -0.42 2.56 13.26
C ILE A 273 -1.53 2.58 14.32
N ASP A 274 -1.77 1.43 14.93
CA ASP A 274 -2.60 1.33 16.12
C ASP A 274 -1.76 1.36 17.42
N GLU A 275 -2.42 1.52 18.57
CA GLU A 275 -1.74 1.53 19.88
C GLU A 275 -0.96 0.23 20.16
N LEU A 276 -1.41 -0.92 19.63
CA LEU A 276 -0.73 -2.19 19.81
C LEU A 276 0.63 -2.21 19.12
N SER A 277 0.76 -1.49 18.00
CA SER A 277 2.02 -1.36 17.26
C SER A 277 3.02 -0.43 17.95
N LEU A 278 2.68 0.18 19.10
CA LEU A 278 3.52 1.09 19.90
C LEU A 278 4.13 0.45 21.14
N ILE A 279 3.76 -0.74 21.54
CA ILE A 279 4.03 -1.30 22.88
C ILE A 279 5.53 -1.30 23.26
N HIS A 280 6.44 -1.05 22.32
CA HIS A 280 7.90 -1.05 22.53
C HIS A 280 8.60 0.23 22.02
N ILE A 281 7.84 1.29 21.71
CA ILE A 281 8.42 2.60 21.34
C ILE A 281 8.47 3.52 22.54
#